data_352cb6920cf8b4f519562b5f620857cf
#
_entry.id   352cb6920cf8b4f519562b5f620857cf
#
_cell.length_a   1.000
_cell.length_b   1.000
_cell.length_c   1.000
_cell.angle_alpha   90.00
_cell.angle_beta   90.00
_cell.angle_gamma   90.00
#
_symmetry.space_group_name_H-M   'P 1'
#
loop_
_entity.id
_entity.type
_entity.pdbx_description
1 polymer ?
#
loop_
_entity_poly.entity_id
_entity_poly.type
_entity_poly.pdbx_seq_one_letter_code
_entity_poly.pdbx_strand_id
1 'polypeptide(L)'
;MNNSSKNRLVGTLPKIGIRPTIDGRRKGVRESLEDQTINMAKSAAKLLTENLKHASGDPVECVIADTTIGGVAEASMADDKFAKEGVGLTITVTPSWCYGSETMDMHPTRPKAIWGFNGSERPGGSISGSSTGGSCPERATCLWHIRKRCTGFR
;
A
#
# COMPACT_ATOMS: atom_id res chain seq x y z
N MET A 1 -43.62 9.71 0.77
CA MET A 1 -42.87 9.59 -0.49
C MET A 1 -41.42 9.28 -0.13
N ASN A 2 -41.04 8.00 -0.15
CA ASN A 2 -39.70 7.55 0.17
C ASN A 2 -38.78 7.79 -1.04
N ASN A 3 -37.98 8.81 -0.97
CA ASN A 3 -36.93 9.04 -1.95
C ASN A 3 -35.71 8.18 -1.57
N SER A 4 -35.81 6.90 -1.88
CA SER A 4 -34.66 5.99 -1.86
C SER A 4 -33.70 6.49 -2.94
N SER A 5 -32.67 7.22 -2.51
CA SER A 5 -31.53 7.53 -3.35
C SER A 5 -30.91 6.19 -3.77
N LYS A 6 -31.23 5.74 -4.97
CA LYS A 6 -30.63 4.57 -5.58
C LYS A 6 -29.11 4.79 -5.59
N ASN A 7 -28.40 4.12 -4.67
CA ASN A 7 -26.97 4.07 -4.68
C ASN A 7 -26.50 3.64 -6.08
N ARG A 8 -25.83 4.52 -6.80
CA ARG A 8 -25.32 4.27 -8.15
C ARG A 8 -24.12 3.33 -8.16
N LEU A 9 -23.66 2.88 -7.01
CA LEU A 9 -22.59 1.89 -6.87
C LEU A 9 -23.24 0.50 -6.95
N VAL A 10 -23.53 0.10 -8.18
CA VAL A 10 -23.93 -1.28 -8.48
C VAL A 10 -22.64 -2.08 -8.65
N GLY A 11 -22.24 -2.81 -7.60
CA GLY A 11 -21.03 -3.64 -7.61
C GLY A 11 -20.49 -3.88 -6.20
N THR A 12 -19.50 -4.73 -6.12
CA THR A 12 -18.72 -4.94 -4.89
C THR A 12 -17.95 -3.66 -4.56
N LEU A 13 -17.97 -3.27 -3.29
CA LEU A 13 -17.19 -2.12 -2.80
C LEU A 13 -15.68 -2.39 -3.00
N PRO A 14 -14.90 -1.42 -3.49
CA PRO A 14 -13.48 -1.61 -3.73
C PRO A 14 -12.73 -1.86 -2.41
N LYS A 15 -11.87 -2.87 -2.43
CA LYS A 15 -10.99 -3.21 -1.30
C LYS A 15 -9.65 -2.49 -1.43
N ILE A 16 -8.91 -2.40 -0.32
CA ILE A 16 -7.54 -1.87 -0.29
C ILE A 16 -6.56 -3.05 -0.25
N GLY A 17 -5.65 -3.12 -1.23
CA GLY A 17 -4.57 -4.10 -1.25
C GLY A 17 -3.36 -3.59 -0.46
N ILE A 18 -2.88 -4.35 0.49
CA ILE A 18 -1.67 -4.03 1.26
C ILE A 18 -0.50 -4.85 0.71
N ARG A 19 0.55 -4.16 0.28
CA ARG A 19 1.76 -4.71 -0.32
C ARG A 19 2.93 -4.58 0.65
N PRO A 20 3.26 -5.61 1.45
CA PRO A 20 4.45 -5.60 2.29
C PRO A 20 5.70 -5.74 1.42
N THR A 21 6.45 -4.67 1.23
CA THR A 21 7.68 -4.70 0.43
C THR A 21 8.92 -4.73 1.31
N ILE A 22 9.92 -5.47 0.87
CA ILE A 22 11.12 -5.77 1.64
C ILE A 22 12.35 -5.75 0.73
N ASP A 23 13.53 -5.59 1.32
CA ASP A 23 14.79 -5.85 0.63
C ASP A 23 14.86 -7.33 0.21
N GLY A 24 14.90 -7.57 -1.08
CA GLY A 24 14.90 -8.93 -1.66
C GLY A 24 16.21 -9.70 -1.50
N ARG A 25 17.26 -9.06 -0.98
CA ARG A 25 18.57 -9.72 -0.80
C ARG A 25 18.48 -10.81 0.27
N ARG A 26 18.77 -12.03 -0.15
CA ARG A 26 18.85 -13.19 0.74
C ARG A 26 20.17 -13.19 1.53
N LYS A 27 20.37 -14.20 2.35
CA LYS A 27 21.53 -14.38 3.25
C LYS A 27 21.48 -13.45 4.48
N GLY A 28 20.36 -13.46 5.16
CA GLY A 28 20.17 -12.84 6.47
C GLY A 28 19.49 -11.48 6.45
N VAL A 29 19.53 -10.72 5.34
CA VAL A 29 18.90 -9.40 5.28
C VAL A 29 17.38 -9.53 5.23
N ARG A 30 16.86 -10.27 4.25
CA ARG A 30 15.42 -10.47 4.07
C ARG A 30 14.84 -11.21 5.28
N GLU A 31 15.45 -12.30 5.66
CA GLU A 31 14.99 -13.18 6.74
C GLU A 31 14.86 -12.44 8.07
N SER A 32 15.76 -11.48 8.32
CA SER A 32 15.72 -10.69 9.56
C SER A 32 14.61 -9.62 9.61
N LEU A 33 13.98 -9.32 8.49
CA LEU A 33 12.97 -8.24 8.38
C LEU A 33 11.58 -8.77 8.01
N GLU A 34 11.46 -10.04 7.65
CA GLU A 34 10.22 -10.59 7.07
C GLU A 34 9.05 -10.51 8.04
N ASP A 35 9.22 -10.97 9.26
CA ASP A 35 8.19 -10.93 10.31
C ASP A 35 7.79 -9.48 10.64
N GLN A 36 8.76 -8.60 10.76
CA GLN A 36 8.51 -7.19 11.01
C GLN A 36 7.66 -6.58 9.89
N THR A 37 8.02 -6.83 8.65
CA THR A 37 7.31 -6.29 7.47
C THR A 37 5.88 -6.78 7.40
N ILE A 38 5.65 -8.07 7.63
CA ILE A 38 4.29 -8.66 7.66
C ILE A 38 3.47 -8.09 8.82
N ASN A 39 4.06 -7.94 9.99
CA ASN A 39 3.35 -7.40 11.15
C ASN A 39 2.99 -5.92 10.95
N MET A 40 3.84 -5.14 10.29
CA MET A 40 3.53 -3.77 9.90
C MET A 40 2.39 -3.72 8.89
N ALA A 41 2.38 -4.60 7.89
CA ALA A 41 1.28 -4.70 6.93
C ALA A 41 -0.05 -5.05 7.61
N LYS A 42 -0.04 -6.00 8.55
CA LYS A 42 -1.22 -6.34 9.37
C LYS A 42 -1.71 -5.16 10.20
N SER A 43 -0.79 -4.44 10.81
CA SER A 43 -1.12 -3.25 11.62
C SER A 43 -1.70 -2.13 10.75
N ALA A 44 -1.15 -1.91 9.56
CA ALA A 44 -1.67 -0.96 8.59
C ALA A 44 -3.08 -1.36 8.12
N ALA A 45 -3.30 -2.62 7.79
CA ALA A 45 -4.60 -3.13 7.39
C ALA A 45 -5.64 -2.92 8.50
N LYS A 46 -5.29 -3.26 9.74
CA LYS A 46 -6.15 -3.06 10.91
C LYS A 46 -6.51 -1.59 11.08
N LEU A 47 -5.52 -0.70 11.05
CA LEU A 47 -5.73 0.75 11.18
C LEU A 47 -6.69 1.28 10.12
N LEU A 48 -6.54 0.84 8.86
CA LEU A 48 -7.40 1.28 7.77
C LEU A 48 -8.82 0.74 7.91
N THR A 49 -8.99 -0.53 8.25
CA THR A 49 -10.31 -1.15 8.45
C THR A 49 -11.08 -0.52 9.62
N GLU A 50 -10.38 -0.18 10.71
CA GLU A 50 -11.00 0.42 11.89
C GLU A 50 -11.41 1.89 11.68
N ASN A 51 -10.68 2.63 10.83
CA ASN A 51 -10.85 4.08 10.70
C ASN A 51 -11.48 4.54 9.38
N LEU A 52 -11.53 3.68 8.36
CA LEU A 52 -12.12 4.02 7.07
C LEU A 52 -13.44 3.30 6.84
N LYS A 53 -14.39 4.06 6.31
CA LYS A 53 -15.70 3.54 5.91
C LYS A 53 -16.03 4.00 4.50
N HIS A 54 -16.72 3.14 3.77
CA HIS A 54 -17.35 3.51 2.50
C HIS A 54 -18.49 4.51 2.73
N ALA A 55 -18.93 5.15 1.67
CA ALA A 55 -20.07 6.06 1.73
C ALA A 55 -21.38 5.38 2.19
N SER A 56 -21.47 4.06 2.06
CA SER A 56 -22.56 3.23 2.59
C SER A 56 -22.55 3.08 4.12
N GLY A 57 -21.41 3.40 4.76
CA GLY A 57 -21.17 3.17 6.20
C GLY A 57 -20.45 1.86 6.51
N ASP A 58 -20.30 0.98 5.52
CA ASP A 58 -19.58 -0.29 5.68
C ASP A 58 -18.08 -0.05 5.88
N PRO A 59 -17.39 -0.86 6.69
CA PRO A 59 -15.95 -0.76 6.86
C PRO A 59 -15.22 -1.10 5.56
N VAL A 60 -14.09 -0.44 5.31
CA VAL A 60 -13.24 -0.76 4.18
C VAL A 60 -12.50 -2.06 4.45
N GLU A 61 -12.61 -3.00 3.52
CA GLU A 61 -11.92 -4.28 3.58
C GLU A 61 -10.48 -4.16 3.05
N CYS A 62 -9.53 -4.74 3.77
CA CYS A 62 -8.12 -4.78 3.37
C CYS A 62 -7.70 -6.20 3.01
N VAL A 63 -7.03 -6.36 1.87
CA VAL A 63 -6.45 -7.62 1.40
C VAL A 63 -4.93 -7.51 1.47
N ILE A 64 -4.26 -8.36 2.23
CA ILE A 64 -2.80 -8.38 2.35
C ILE A 64 -2.24 -9.39 1.36
N ALA A 65 -1.10 -9.09 0.71
CA ALA A 65 -0.38 -10.06 -0.10
C ALA A 65 0.05 -11.26 0.76
N ASP A 66 0.11 -12.45 0.15
CA ASP A 66 0.38 -13.70 0.90
C ASP A 66 1.81 -13.76 1.42
N THR A 67 2.73 -13.10 0.74
CA THR A 67 4.15 -13.05 1.09
C THR A 67 4.67 -11.62 1.06
N THR A 68 5.83 -11.40 1.67
CA THR A 68 6.59 -10.16 1.47
C THR A 68 7.07 -10.08 0.02
N ILE A 69 7.08 -8.87 -0.53
CA ILE A 69 7.44 -8.59 -1.92
C ILE A 69 8.87 -8.06 -1.94
N GLY A 70 9.81 -8.92 -2.31
CA GLY A 70 11.22 -8.58 -2.47
C GLY A 70 11.73 -8.75 -3.90
N GLY A 71 10.87 -9.14 -4.84
CA GLY A 71 11.20 -9.34 -6.25
C GLY A 71 9.98 -9.35 -7.16
N VAL A 72 10.24 -9.39 -8.45
CA VAL A 72 9.21 -9.28 -9.52
C VAL A 72 8.18 -10.41 -9.45
N ALA A 73 8.62 -11.64 -9.19
CA ALA A 73 7.70 -12.79 -9.13
C ALA A 73 6.66 -12.62 -8.02
N GLU A 74 7.09 -12.19 -6.83
CA GLU A 74 6.20 -11.95 -5.69
C GLU A 74 5.28 -10.75 -5.93
N ALA A 75 5.79 -9.72 -6.63
CA ALA A 75 4.98 -8.58 -7.04
C ALA A 75 3.85 -9.01 -8.01
N SER A 76 4.16 -9.86 -8.98
CA SER A 76 3.18 -10.40 -9.92
C SER A 76 2.13 -11.26 -9.22
N MET A 77 2.55 -12.15 -8.31
CA MET A 77 1.61 -12.97 -7.53
C MET A 77 0.67 -12.12 -6.69
N ALA A 78 1.18 -11.05 -6.09
CA ALA A 78 0.37 -10.11 -5.34
C ALA A 78 -0.67 -9.39 -6.23
N ASP A 79 -0.27 -8.98 -7.43
CA ASP A 79 -1.17 -8.34 -8.39
C ASP A 79 -2.27 -9.28 -8.88
N ASP A 80 -1.95 -10.55 -9.13
CA ASP A 80 -2.93 -11.57 -9.50
C ASP A 80 -3.95 -11.81 -8.37
N LYS A 81 -3.50 -11.87 -7.13
CA LYS A 81 -4.37 -11.97 -5.98
C LYS A 81 -5.29 -10.76 -5.88
N PHE A 82 -4.75 -9.57 -5.97
CA PHE A 82 -5.52 -8.34 -5.86
C PHE A 82 -6.54 -8.16 -6.98
N ALA A 83 -6.21 -8.61 -8.18
CA ALA A 83 -7.17 -8.64 -9.29
C ALA A 83 -8.36 -9.58 -9.00
N LYS A 84 -8.09 -10.79 -8.48
CA LYS A 84 -9.13 -11.77 -8.10
C LYS A 84 -10.02 -11.26 -6.96
N GLU A 85 -9.43 -10.54 -6.00
CA GLU A 85 -10.13 -10.04 -4.82
C GLU A 85 -10.87 -8.71 -5.05
N GLY A 86 -10.77 -8.11 -6.24
CA GLY A 86 -11.44 -6.85 -6.54
C GLY A 86 -10.83 -5.64 -5.84
N VAL A 87 -9.51 -5.63 -5.67
CA VAL A 87 -8.78 -4.52 -5.06
C VAL A 87 -8.79 -3.30 -5.98
N GLY A 88 -9.29 -2.18 -5.48
CA GLY A 88 -9.39 -0.91 -6.21
C GLY A 88 -8.24 0.07 -5.96
N LEU A 89 -7.49 -0.09 -4.88
CA LEU A 89 -6.35 0.75 -4.48
C LEU A 89 -5.31 -0.12 -3.81
N THR A 90 -4.02 0.14 -4.05
CA THR A 90 -2.95 -0.52 -3.32
C THR A 90 -2.17 0.44 -2.44
N ILE A 91 -1.72 -0.07 -1.29
CA ILE A 91 -0.81 0.62 -0.38
C ILE A 91 0.42 -0.25 -0.19
N THR A 92 1.56 0.24 -0.64
CA THR A 92 2.86 -0.38 -0.38
C THR A 92 3.33 0.04 1.00
N VAL A 93 3.57 -0.95 1.86
CA VAL A 93 4.11 -0.77 3.21
C VAL A 93 5.56 -1.24 3.20
N THR A 94 6.51 -0.33 3.47
CA THR A 94 7.93 -0.65 3.43
C THR A 94 8.65 -0.12 4.67
N PRO A 95 9.19 -1.01 5.53
CA PRO A 95 9.99 -0.62 6.69
C PRO A 95 11.47 -0.43 6.37
N SER A 96 11.91 -0.89 5.21
CA SER A 96 13.30 -0.90 4.82
C SER A 96 13.49 -0.44 3.38
N TRP A 97 14.74 -0.25 3.01
CA TRP A 97 15.10 -0.06 1.62
C TRP A 97 14.70 -1.28 0.77
N CYS A 98 14.20 -1.05 -0.43
CA CYS A 98 13.87 -2.07 -1.41
C CYS A 98 14.15 -1.60 -2.83
N TYR A 99 14.33 -2.54 -3.75
CA TYR A 99 14.46 -2.23 -5.18
C TYR A 99 13.10 -1.87 -5.76
N GLY A 100 12.91 -0.62 -6.14
CA GLY A 100 11.63 -0.15 -6.66
C GLY A 100 11.20 -0.83 -7.95
N SER A 101 12.14 -1.12 -8.85
CA SER A 101 11.88 -1.83 -10.10
C SER A 101 11.39 -3.27 -9.89
N GLU A 102 11.81 -3.91 -8.81
CA GLU A 102 11.48 -5.31 -8.51
C GLU A 102 10.20 -5.45 -7.67
N THR A 103 9.82 -4.39 -6.97
CA THR A 103 8.70 -4.42 -6.02
C THR A 103 7.51 -3.57 -6.45
N MET A 104 7.57 -2.92 -7.61
CA MET A 104 6.51 -2.04 -8.07
C MET A 104 5.17 -2.76 -8.25
N ASP A 105 4.09 -2.04 -8.04
CA ASP A 105 2.76 -2.48 -8.44
C ASP A 105 2.62 -2.31 -9.96
N MET A 106 2.51 -3.42 -10.66
CA MET A 106 2.52 -3.46 -12.12
C MET A 106 1.17 -3.13 -12.74
N HIS A 107 0.10 -3.03 -11.96
CA HIS A 107 -1.22 -2.72 -12.49
C HIS A 107 -1.26 -1.28 -13.03
N PRO A 108 -1.55 -1.06 -14.33
CA PRO A 108 -1.32 0.24 -14.98
C PRO A 108 -2.26 1.34 -14.49
N THR A 109 -3.49 1.01 -14.13
CA THR A 109 -4.56 1.99 -13.82
C THR A 109 -4.97 2.01 -12.36
N ARG A 110 -4.52 1.05 -11.53
CA ARG A 110 -4.86 1.02 -10.12
C ARG A 110 -4.18 2.17 -9.37
N PRO A 111 -4.91 3.00 -8.60
CA PRO A 111 -4.30 3.97 -7.71
C PRO A 111 -3.34 3.32 -6.72
N LYS A 112 -2.24 3.98 -6.43
CA LYS A 112 -1.16 3.45 -5.60
C LYS A 112 -0.76 4.47 -4.54
N ALA A 113 -0.54 3.99 -3.32
CA ALA A 113 0.06 4.76 -2.25
C ALA A 113 1.28 4.04 -1.70
N ILE A 114 2.21 4.79 -1.11
CA ILE A 114 3.38 4.26 -0.44
C ILE A 114 3.38 4.76 0.99
N TRP A 115 3.52 3.84 1.91
CA TRP A 115 3.67 4.11 3.33
C TRP A 115 5.04 3.62 3.78
N GLY A 116 6.00 4.52 3.76
CA GLY A 116 7.34 4.29 4.25
C GLY A 116 7.46 4.63 5.74
N PHE A 117 8.22 3.84 6.45
CA PHE A 117 8.51 4.05 7.87
C PHE A 117 9.98 4.47 8.04
N ASN A 118 10.18 5.65 8.62
CA ASN A 118 11.49 6.05 9.12
C ASN A 118 11.55 5.71 10.60
N GLY A 119 12.49 4.91 11.01
CA GLY A 119 12.65 4.63 12.43
C GLY A 119 12.85 3.17 12.79
N SER A 120 13.19 2.33 11.82
CA SER A 120 13.80 1.06 12.16
C SER A 120 15.19 1.33 12.75
N GLU A 121 15.62 0.50 13.68
CA GLU A 121 16.96 0.52 14.27
C GLU A 121 18.10 0.37 13.25
N ARG A 122 17.74 0.15 11.98
CA ARG A 122 18.67 0.06 10.85
C ARG A 122 18.60 1.33 10.01
N PRO A 123 19.74 2.01 9.83
CA PRO A 123 19.81 3.13 8.90
C PRO A 123 19.49 2.68 7.48
N GLY A 124 18.66 3.41 6.77
CA GLY A 124 18.39 3.17 5.35
C GLY A 124 16.96 2.85 4.95
N GLY A 125 15.99 3.07 5.81
CA GLY A 125 14.57 3.13 5.41
C GLY A 125 14.31 4.31 4.48
N SER A 126 15.10 4.43 3.43
CA SER A 126 14.92 5.44 2.39
C SER A 126 13.78 5.00 1.51
N ILE A 127 12.75 5.81 1.45
CA ILE A 127 11.60 5.69 0.53
C ILE A 127 12.07 5.72 -0.94
N SER A 128 13.32 6.08 -1.18
CA SER A 128 13.91 6.19 -2.51
C SER A 128 13.95 4.89 -3.31
N GLY A 129 13.85 3.75 -2.66
CA GLY A 129 13.82 2.45 -3.34
C GLY A 129 12.43 1.93 -3.73
N SER A 130 11.36 2.49 -3.19
CA SER A 130 10.00 2.02 -3.44
C SER A 130 9.30 2.79 -4.57
N SER A 131 10.04 3.14 -5.61
CA SER A 131 9.45 3.83 -6.75
C SER A 131 8.46 2.92 -7.46
N THR A 132 7.21 3.23 -7.37
CA THR A 132 6.19 2.72 -8.26
C THR A 132 6.34 3.41 -9.61
N GLY A 133 6.88 2.72 -10.59
CA GLY A 133 6.89 3.11 -12.00
C GLY A 133 7.11 4.59 -12.28
N GLY A 134 8.34 5.09 -12.22
CA GLY A 134 8.71 6.45 -12.62
C GLY A 134 8.27 7.58 -11.69
N SER A 135 7.73 7.31 -10.52
CA SER A 135 7.51 8.34 -9.53
C SER A 135 8.79 8.59 -8.74
N CYS A 136 9.33 9.77 -8.90
CA CYS A 136 10.45 10.30 -8.13
C CYS A 136 10.13 10.20 -6.61
N PRO A 137 11.11 9.86 -5.76
CA PRO A 137 10.93 9.84 -4.28
C PRO A 137 10.39 11.16 -3.72
N GLU A 138 10.66 12.26 -4.38
CA GLU A 138 10.12 13.58 -4.05
C GLU A 138 8.58 13.66 -4.17
N ARG A 139 7.94 12.84 -5.00
CA ARG A 139 6.48 12.86 -5.14
C ARG A 139 5.74 12.17 -3.99
N ALA A 140 6.31 11.14 -3.39
CA ALA A 140 5.71 10.53 -2.20
C ALA A 140 5.78 11.49 -1.00
N THR A 141 6.87 12.25 -0.90
CA THR A 141 7.02 13.35 0.07
C THR A 141 6.09 14.52 -0.29
N CYS A 142 5.87 14.80 -1.57
CA CYS A 142 4.96 15.84 -2.04
C CYS A 142 3.48 15.56 -1.68
N LEU A 143 3.01 14.33 -1.74
CA LEU A 143 1.62 14.04 -1.34
C LEU A 143 1.37 14.35 0.13
N TRP A 144 2.34 14.14 0.99
CA TRP A 144 2.27 14.52 2.40
C TRP A 144 2.39 16.05 2.62
N HIS A 145 3.22 16.72 1.81
CA HIS A 145 3.37 18.18 1.85
C HIS A 145 2.17 18.93 1.28
N ILE A 146 1.54 18.41 0.23
CA ILE A 146 0.33 19.00 -0.36
C ILE A 146 -0.81 19.00 0.68
N ARG A 147 -0.96 17.95 1.46
CA ARG A 147 -1.97 17.93 2.53
C ARG A 147 -1.71 18.98 3.63
N LYS A 148 -0.45 19.25 3.97
CA LYS A 148 -0.11 20.32 4.93
C LYS A 148 -0.30 21.74 4.36
N ARG A 149 -0.19 21.94 3.05
CA ARG A 149 -0.42 23.25 2.43
C ARG A 149 -1.89 23.57 2.20
N CYS A 150 -2.71 22.54 1.96
CA CYS A 150 -4.15 22.77 1.76
C CYS A 150 -4.92 23.10 3.05
N THR A 151 -4.35 22.90 4.23
CA THR A 151 -4.98 23.29 5.51
C THR A 151 -4.68 24.74 5.90
N GLY A 152 -3.98 25.50 5.08
CA GLY A 152 -3.59 26.89 5.30
C GLY A 152 -4.37 27.94 4.52
N PHE A 153 -5.43 27.60 3.80
CA PHE A 153 -6.32 28.58 3.22
C PHE A 153 -7.48 28.90 4.18
N ARG A 154 -7.36 30.04 4.82
CA ARG A 154 -8.50 30.80 5.37
C ARG A 154 -9.07 31.70 4.29
#